data_09ee954345fbdf12466a41b1a9e34d08
#
_entry.id   09ee954345fbdf12466a41b1a9e34d08
#
_cell.length_a   1.000
_cell.length_b   1.000
_cell.length_c   1.000
_cell.angle_alpha   90.00
_cell.angle_beta   90.00
_cell.angle_gamma   90.00
#
_symmetry.space_group_name_H-M   'P 1'
#
loop_
_entity.id
_entity.type
_entity.pdbx_description
1 polymer ?
#
loop_
_entity_poly.entity_id
_entity_poly.type
_entity_poly.pdbx_seq_one_letter_code
_entity_poly.pdbx_strand_id
1 'polypeptide(L)'
;MAKKMNAFYAQSGGVTAVINASACGVIETARKHKDKIGKVYAGRNGIIGALTEDLIDTSKESAAAIAALRSTPSGAFGSCRFKLKSLEANKREYERLIEVFKAHNIGYFFYNGGGDSADTCFKVSQLSEAMGYPIQAIHVPKTVDNDLPITDCCPGFGSVAKYIAVSTLEASYDVRSMAKTSTKVFVIEVMGRHAGWIAAAGGLVEDHGIPVVILFPEIEFDQKK
;
A
#
# COMPACT_ATOMS: atom_id res chain seq x y z
N MET A 1 -31.44 -7.80 -13.23
CA MET A 1 -29.97 -8.04 -13.27
C MET A 1 -29.27 -6.75 -12.88
N ALA A 2 -28.25 -6.81 -12.01
CA ALA A 2 -27.47 -5.63 -11.67
C ALA A 2 -26.81 -5.07 -12.93
N LYS A 3 -26.84 -3.74 -13.11
CA LYS A 3 -26.24 -3.06 -14.27
C LYS A 3 -24.72 -3.32 -14.24
N LYS A 4 -24.17 -3.80 -15.35
CA LYS A 4 -22.72 -3.97 -15.51
C LYS A 4 -22.02 -2.61 -15.42
N MET A 5 -21.05 -2.49 -14.51
CA MET A 5 -20.30 -1.26 -14.27
C MET A 5 -18.81 -1.50 -14.43
N ASN A 6 -18.03 -0.45 -14.61
CA ASN A 6 -16.58 -0.51 -14.67
C ASN A 6 -15.98 -0.43 -13.26
N ALA A 7 -14.73 -0.85 -13.13
CA ALA A 7 -13.94 -0.68 -11.92
C ALA A 7 -12.86 0.39 -12.12
N PHE A 8 -12.54 1.08 -11.04
CA PHE A 8 -11.37 1.95 -10.94
C PHE A 8 -10.42 1.39 -9.89
N TYR A 9 -9.14 1.32 -10.23
CA TYR A 9 -8.05 0.89 -9.35
C TYR A 9 -7.04 2.03 -9.19
N ALA A 10 -6.59 2.28 -7.98
CA ALA A 10 -5.54 3.27 -7.74
C ALA A 10 -4.56 2.80 -6.65
N GLN A 11 -3.29 3.18 -6.81
CA GLN A 11 -2.22 2.96 -5.84
C GLN A 11 -2.00 4.22 -5.01
N SER A 12 -1.72 4.07 -3.73
CA SER A 12 -1.61 5.18 -2.78
C SER A 12 -0.43 5.01 -1.83
N GLY A 13 0.30 6.11 -1.64
CA GLY A 13 1.44 6.20 -0.74
C GLY A 13 2.72 5.58 -1.29
N GLY A 14 3.65 5.23 -0.43
CA GLY A 14 4.89 4.54 -0.81
C GLY A 14 4.59 3.18 -1.42
N VAL A 15 5.33 2.82 -2.46
CA VAL A 15 5.19 1.51 -3.11
C VAL A 15 5.88 0.41 -2.30
N THR A 16 5.35 -0.80 -2.38
CA THR A 16 5.93 -2.00 -1.79
C THR A 16 6.25 -3.02 -2.88
N ALA A 17 7.07 -4.03 -2.57
CA ALA A 17 7.42 -5.07 -3.53
C ALA A 17 6.19 -5.81 -4.12
N VAL A 18 5.07 -5.83 -3.39
CA VAL A 18 3.87 -6.59 -3.77
C VAL A 18 2.71 -5.76 -4.30
N ILE A 19 2.86 -4.43 -4.42
CA ILE A 19 1.73 -3.55 -4.78
C ILE A 19 1.21 -3.86 -6.20
N ASN A 20 2.09 -4.19 -7.12
CA ASN A 20 1.72 -4.58 -8.48
C ASN A 20 1.09 -5.98 -8.53
N ALA A 21 1.48 -6.90 -7.64
CA ALA A 21 0.83 -8.21 -7.54
C ALA A 21 -0.63 -8.06 -7.10
N SER A 22 -0.92 -7.15 -6.17
CA SER A 22 -2.29 -6.78 -5.78
C SER A 22 -3.08 -6.21 -6.96
N ALA A 23 -2.46 -5.31 -7.75
CA ALA A 23 -3.06 -4.79 -8.97
C ALA A 23 -3.39 -5.90 -9.99
N CYS A 24 -2.46 -6.83 -10.20
CA CYS A 24 -2.67 -8.00 -11.03
C CYS A 24 -3.88 -8.81 -10.57
N GLY A 25 -3.98 -9.09 -9.27
CA GLY A 25 -5.09 -9.83 -8.68
C GLY A 25 -6.45 -9.17 -8.93
N VAL A 26 -6.54 -7.85 -8.74
CA VAL A 26 -7.75 -7.07 -9.01
C VAL A 26 -8.13 -7.15 -10.50
N ILE A 27 -7.20 -6.92 -11.40
CA ILE A 27 -7.46 -6.89 -12.85
C ILE A 27 -7.84 -8.28 -13.37
N GLU A 28 -7.09 -9.32 -13.01
CA GLU A 28 -7.36 -10.69 -13.45
C GLU A 28 -8.70 -11.21 -12.93
N THR A 29 -9.02 -10.91 -11.66
CA THR A 29 -10.30 -11.30 -11.07
C THR A 29 -11.46 -10.57 -11.75
N ALA A 30 -11.34 -9.27 -11.98
CA ALA A 30 -12.35 -8.52 -12.72
C ALA A 30 -12.58 -9.09 -14.13
N ARG A 31 -11.51 -9.52 -14.83
CA ARG A 31 -11.60 -10.16 -16.15
C ARG A 31 -12.34 -11.50 -16.13
N LYS A 32 -12.38 -12.21 -14.99
CA LYS A 32 -13.16 -13.44 -14.80
C LYS A 32 -14.64 -13.18 -14.56
N HIS A 33 -15.00 -11.99 -14.09
CA HIS A 33 -16.37 -11.58 -13.77
C HIS A 33 -16.94 -10.54 -14.74
N LYS A 34 -16.79 -10.79 -16.03
CA LYS A 34 -17.23 -9.88 -17.10
C LYS A 34 -18.75 -9.67 -17.17
N ASP A 35 -19.51 -10.48 -16.50
CA ASP A 35 -20.95 -10.35 -16.30
C ASP A 35 -21.29 -9.16 -15.39
N LYS A 36 -20.43 -8.84 -14.44
CA LYS A 36 -20.59 -7.78 -13.43
C LYS A 36 -19.70 -6.57 -13.69
N ILE A 37 -18.41 -6.84 -14.00
CA ILE A 37 -17.39 -5.79 -14.19
C ILE A 37 -17.07 -5.67 -15.67
N GLY A 38 -17.18 -4.47 -16.21
CA GLY A 38 -16.84 -4.16 -17.59
C GLY A 38 -15.33 -4.08 -17.83
N LYS A 39 -14.80 -2.88 -17.67
CA LYS A 39 -13.38 -2.57 -17.75
C LYS A 39 -12.82 -2.29 -16.35
N VAL A 40 -11.51 -2.45 -16.19
CA VAL A 40 -10.77 -1.89 -15.06
C VAL A 40 -9.93 -0.73 -15.57
N TYR A 41 -10.21 0.46 -15.08
CA TYR A 41 -9.37 1.63 -15.29
C TYR A 41 -8.40 1.76 -14.12
N ALA A 42 -7.12 1.99 -14.40
CA ALA A 42 -6.14 2.34 -13.38
C ALA A 42 -5.86 3.84 -13.43
N GLY A 43 -5.88 4.50 -12.28
CA GLY A 43 -5.53 5.93 -12.18
C GLY A 43 -4.02 6.12 -12.33
N ARG A 44 -3.58 6.94 -13.31
CA ARG A 44 -2.19 7.33 -13.40
C ARG A 44 -1.83 8.19 -12.20
N ASN A 45 -0.77 7.80 -11.50
CA ASN A 45 -0.36 8.42 -10.23
C ASN A 45 -1.46 8.41 -9.15
N GLY A 46 -2.13 7.27 -9.01
CA GLY A 46 -3.11 7.05 -7.96
C GLY A 46 -4.43 7.79 -8.17
N ILE A 47 -4.98 8.36 -7.09
CA ILE A 47 -6.27 9.05 -7.13
C ILE A 47 -6.21 10.36 -7.93
N ILE A 48 -5.02 10.93 -8.09
CA ILE A 48 -4.84 12.13 -8.94
C ILE A 48 -5.29 11.81 -10.37
N GLY A 49 -5.00 10.61 -10.87
CA GLY A 49 -5.47 10.19 -12.19
C GLY A 49 -6.99 10.19 -12.33
N ALA A 50 -7.74 9.88 -11.27
CA ALA A 50 -9.19 10.04 -11.29
C ALA A 50 -9.60 11.53 -11.31
N LEU A 51 -8.99 12.37 -10.47
CA LEU A 51 -9.32 13.80 -10.38
C LEU A 51 -9.03 14.55 -11.68
N THR A 52 -7.96 14.17 -12.39
CA THR A 52 -7.54 14.75 -13.67
C THR A 52 -8.08 14.00 -14.90
N GLU A 53 -8.81 12.91 -14.68
CA GLU A 53 -9.37 12.03 -15.73
C GLU A 53 -8.27 11.35 -16.60
N ASP A 54 -7.07 11.16 -16.04
CA ASP A 54 -5.98 10.39 -16.67
C ASP A 54 -6.08 8.92 -16.26
N LEU A 55 -6.88 8.20 -17.04
CA LEU A 55 -7.26 6.81 -16.78
C LEU A 55 -6.60 5.85 -17.76
N ILE A 56 -5.87 4.88 -17.24
CA ILE A 56 -5.26 3.80 -18.02
C ILE A 56 -6.30 2.68 -18.19
N ASP A 57 -6.73 2.44 -19.43
CA ASP A 57 -7.63 1.32 -19.75
C ASP A 57 -6.86 0.01 -19.79
N THR A 58 -6.88 -0.75 -18.71
CA THR A 58 -6.16 -2.03 -18.60
C THR A 58 -6.71 -3.12 -19.53
N SER A 59 -7.90 -2.93 -20.12
CA SER A 59 -8.45 -3.89 -21.09
C SER A 59 -7.67 -3.92 -22.39
N LYS A 60 -6.87 -2.89 -22.67
CA LYS A 60 -5.98 -2.82 -23.84
C LYS A 60 -4.69 -3.63 -23.66
N GLU A 61 -4.39 -4.04 -22.44
CA GLU A 61 -3.20 -4.82 -22.11
C GLU A 61 -3.45 -6.33 -22.30
N SER A 62 -2.43 -7.02 -22.80
CA SER A 62 -2.47 -8.48 -22.95
C SER A 62 -2.54 -9.20 -21.60
N ALA A 63 -2.99 -10.44 -21.60
CA ALA A 63 -2.97 -11.27 -20.39
C ALA A 63 -1.55 -11.45 -19.84
N ALA A 64 -0.56 -11.59 -20.73
CA ALA A 64 0.84 -11.72 -20.34
C ALA A 64 1.40 -10.44 -19.69
N ALA A 65 1.05 -9.25 -20.22
CA ALA A 65 1.44 -7.98 -19.64
C ALA A 65 0.85 -7.78 -18.22
N ILE A 66 -0.42 -8.16 -18.02
CA ILE A 66 -1.02 -8.10 -16.67
C ILE A 66 -0.39 -9.12 -15.74
N ALA A 67 -0.14 -10.35 -16.20
CA ALA A 67 0.51 -11.37 -15.37
C ALA A 67 1.94 -10.97 -14.95
N ALA A 68 2.67 -10.23 -15.80
CA ALA A 68 4.00 -9.72 -15.48
C ALA A 68 4.02 -8.76 -14.28
N LEU A 69 2.91 -8.11 -13.95
CA LEU A 69 2.78 -7.26 -12.76
C LEU A 69 3.12 -8.00 -11.46
N ARG A 70 2.97 -9.32 -11.40
CA ARG A 70 3.29 -10.12 -10.21
C ARG A 70 4.75 -9.99 -9.78
N SER A 71 5.65 -9.81 -10.73
CA SER A 71 7.09 -9.71 -10.51
C SER A 71 7.68 -8.36 -10.92
N THR A 72 6.85 -7.41 -11.34
CA THR A 72 7.29 -6.05 -11.69
C THR A 72 7.50 -5.24 -10.41
N PRO A 73 8.69 -4.68 -10.17
CA PRO A 73 8.95 -3.84 -9.02
C PRO A 73 8.28 -2.46 -9.14
N SER A 74 8.19 -1.74 -8.02
CA SER A 74 7.61 -0.39 -7.93
C SER A 74 6.10 -0.36 -8.22
N GLY A 75 5.53 0.81 -8.52
CA GLY A 75 4.11 1.01 -8.84
C GLY A 75 3.89 1.20 -10.33
N ALA A 76 3.40 0.18 -11.03
CA ALA A 76 3.27 0.18 -12.49
C ALA A 76 2.36 1.30 -13.02
N PHE A 77 1.36 1.72 -12.23
CA PHE A 77 0.43 2.80 -12.59
C PHE A 77 0.82 4.15 -11.97
N GLY A 78 1.96 4.21 -11.28
CA GLY A 78 2.31 5.33 -10.43
C GLY A 78 1.50 5.36 -9.14
N SER A 79 1.95 6.16 -8.19
CA SER A 79 1.31 6.34 -6.88
C SER A 79 1.37 7.81 -6.48
N CYS A 80 0.58 8.21 -5.49
CA CYS A 80 0.64 9.55 -4.95
C CYS A 80 0.44 9.55 -3.43
N ARG A 81 0.96 10.59 -2.78
CA ARG A 81 0.68 10.91 -1.38
C ARG A 81 -0.33 12.06 -1.32
N PHE A 82 -1.51 11.81 -1.87
CA PHE A 82 -2.60 12.78 -1.86
C PHE A 82 -3.66 12.34 -0.85
N LYS A 83 -3.77 13.09 0.24
CA LYS A 83 -4.73 12.80 1.31
C LYS A 83 -5.98 13.64 1.12
N LEU A 84 -7.09 13.00 0.81
CA LEU A 84 -8.41 13.60 0.92
C LEU A 84 -8.75 13.77 2.42
N LYS A 85 -8.88 15.02 2.86
CA LYS A 85 -9.20 15.38 4.24
C LYS A 85 -10.69 15.10 4.54
N SER A 86 -11.32 15.90 5.39
CA SER A 86 -12.76 15.79 5.64
C SER A 86 -13.58 16.12 4.38
N LEU A 87 -14.82 15.67 4.37
CA LEU A 87 -15.74 15.95 3.26
C LEU A 87 -15.96 17.46 3.06
N GLU A 88 -15.96 18.24 4.15
CA GLU A 88 -16.13 19.70 4.11
C GLU A 88 -14.88 20.38 3.52
N ALA A 89 -13.69 19.93 3.89
CA ALA A 89 -12.41 20.52 3.47
C ALA A 89 -12.07 20.25 2.01
N ASN A 90 -12.47 19.09 1.48
CA ASN A 90 -12.16 18.65 0.11
C ASN A 90 -13.44 18.34 -0.70
N LYS A 91 -14.50 19.07 -0.48
CA LYS A 91 -15.80 18.80 -1.14
C LYS A 91 -15.68 18.76 -2.66
N ARG A 92 -14.95 19.71 -3.25
CA ARG A 92 -14.76 19.80 -4.71
C ARG A 92 -14.05 18.60 -5.30
N GLU A 93 -13.02 18.11 -4.62
CA GLU A 93 -12.26 16.92 -5.05
C GLU A 93 -13.14 15.67 -5.00
N TYR A 94 -13.95 15.53 -3.96
CA TYR A 94 -14.89 14.42 -3.87
C TYR A 94 -15.99 14.50 -4.92
N GLU A 95 -16.57 15.68 -5.14
CA GLU A 95 -17.55 15.90 -6.20
C GLU A 95 -16.96 15.57 -7.58
N ARG A 96 -15.74 16.06 -7.86
CA ARG A 96 -15.03 15.75 -9.10
C ARG A 96 -14.78 14.26 -9.28
N LEU A 97 -14.39 13.57 -8.21
CA LEU A 97 -14.18 12.11 -8.25
C LEU A 97 -15.47 11.38 -8.67
N ILE A 98 -16.61 11.74 -8.08
CA ILE A 98 -17.89 11.13 -8.42
C ILE A 98 -18.35 11.50 -9.84
N GLU A 99 -18.09 12.72 -10.30
CA GLU A 99 -18.36 13.12 -11.69
C GLU A 99 -17.60 12.23 -12.70
N VAL A 100 -16.30 12.04 -12.49
CA VAL A 100 -15.47 11.17 -13.34
C VAL A 100 -15.98 9.73 -13.27
N PHE A 101 -16.32 9.25 -12.09
CA PHE A 101 -16.83 7.89 -11.93
C PHE A 101 -18.18 7.70 -12.67
N LYS A 102 -19.06 8.70 -12.63
CA LYS A 102 -20.31 8.69 -13.42
C LYS A 102 -20.04 8.68 -14.92
N ALA A 103 -19.15 9.57 -15.39
CA ALA A 103 -18.80 9.69 -16.81
C ALA A 103 -18.25 8.38 -17.39
N HIS A 104 -17.44 7.65 -16.61
CA HIS A 104 -16.85 6.37 -17.01
C HIS A 104 -17.63 5.13 -16.55
N ASN A 105 -18.86 5.30 -16.04
CA ASN A 105 -19.71 4.21 -15.52
C ASN A 105 -18.96 3.31 -14.51
N ILE A 106 -18.17 3.93 -13.61
CA ILE A 106 -17.40 3.25 -12.55
C ILE A 106 -18.30 3.03 -11.35
N GLY A 107 -18.51 1.79 -10.93
CA GLY A 107 -19.28 1.40 -9.76
C GLY A 107 -18.49 0.62 -8.72
N TYR A 108 -17.22 0.29 -9.05
CA TYR A 108 -16.30 -0.41 -8.14
C TYR A 108 -15.03 0.42 -8.01
N PHE A 109 -14.66 0.73 -6.78
CA PHE A 109 -13.44 1.48 -6.47
C PHE A 109 -12.51 0.63 -5.62
N PHE A 110 -11.36 0.22 -6.18
CA PHE A 110 -10.30 -0.49 -5.48
C PHE A 110 -9.17 0.47 -5.16
N TYR A 111 -8.95 0.74 -3.88
CA TYR A 111 -7.91 1.67 -3.45
C TYR A 111 -6.81 0.93 -2.67
N ASN A 112 -5.65 0.77 -3.31
CA ASN A 112 -4.53 0.00 -2.77
C ASN A 112 -3.58 0.92 -2.01
N GLY A 113 -3.57 0.82 -0.68
CA GLY A 113 -2.78 1.70 0.16
C GLY A 113 -2.80 1.32 1.64
N GLY A 114 -2.25 2.20 2.47
CA GLY A 114 -2.21 2.07 3.93
C GLY A 114 -3.45 2.62 4.61
N GLY A 115 -3.35 2.93 5.92
CA GLY A 115 -4.46 3.39 6.74
C GLY A 115 -5.17 4.65 6.23
N ASP A 116 -4.42 5.67 5.78
CA ASP A 116 -5.03 6.88 5.16
C ASP A 116 -5.84 6.56 3.91
N SER A 117 -5.47 5.52 3.18
CA SER A 117 -6.20 5.08 1.99
C SER A 117 -7.47 4.32 2.35
N ALA A 118 -7.46 3.57 3.46
CA ALA A 118 -8.66 2.95 4.01
C ALA A 118 -9.70 4.01 4.41
N ASP A 119 -9.26 5.06 5.12
CA ASP A 119 -10.10 6.19 5.51
C ASP A 119 -10.69 6.92 4.28
N THR A 120 -9.87 7.17 3.26
CA THR A 120 -10.33 7.76 2.00
C THR A 120 -11.36 6.87 1.30
N CYS A 121 -11.12 5.57 1.25
CA CYS A 121 -12.02 4.58 0.65
C CYS A 121 -13.40 4.61 1.35
N PHE A 122 -13.39 4.64 2.68
CA PHE A 122 -14.61 4.76 3.49
C PHE A 122 -15.37 6.06 3.21
N LYS A 123 -14.68 7.20 3.18
CA LYS A 123 -15.30 8.51 2.88
C LYS A 123 -15.90 8.57 1.47
N VAL A 124 -15.21 7.99 0.48
CA VAL A 124 -15.74 7.90 -0.89
C VAL A 124 -17.02 7.07 -0.93
N SER A 125 -17.08 5.95 -0.20
CA SER A 125 -18.29 5.14 -0.09
C SER A 125 -19.46 5.97 0.45
N GLN A 126 -19.28 6.62 1.60
CA GLN A 126 -20.33 7.44 2.23
C GLN A 126 -20.82 8.58 1.32
N LEU A 127 -19.89 9.31 0.69
CA LEU A 127 -20.25 10.42 -0.17
C LEU A 127 -20.96 9.96 -1.43
N SER A 128 -20.54 8.84 -2.01
CA SER A 128 -21.17 8.30 -3.22
C SER A 128 -22.65 7.99 -3.01
N GLU A 129 -23.00 7.49 -1.82
CA GLU A 129 -24.39 7.28 -1.41
C GLU A 129 -25.15 8.62 -1.28
N ALA A 130 -24.53 9.58 -0.55
CA ALA A 130 -25.15 10.91 -0.35
C ALA A 130 -25.37 11.67 -1.67
N MET A 131 -24.53 11.44 -2.68
CA MET A 131 -24.66 12.02 -4.03
C MET A 131 -25.57 11.21 -4.98
N GLY A 132 -26.24 10.17 -4.50
CA GLY A 132 -27.13 9.33 -5.30
C GLY A 132 -26.42 8.51 -6.38
N TYR A 133 -25.15 8.23 -6.18
CA TYR A 133 -24.35 7.35 -7.06
C TYR A 133 -23.54 6.35 -6.22
N PRO A 134 -24.20 5.35 -5.60
CA PRO A 134 -23.54 4.42 -4.71
C PRO A 134 -22.47 3.61 -5.42
N ILE A 135 -21.28 3.58 -4.83
CA ILE A 135 -20.09 2.87 -5.33
C ILE A 135 -19.68 1.82 -4.30
N GLN A 136 -19.31 0.64 -4.76
CA GLN A 136 -18.66 -0.34 -3.92
C GLN A 136 -17.18 0.00 -3.80
N ALA A 137 -16.82 0.62 -2.67
CA ALA A 137 -15.45 1.00 -2.37
C ALA A 137 -14.78 -0.11 -1.55
N ILE A 138 -13.64 -0.60 -2.02
CA ILE A 138 -12.91 -1.72 -1.45
C ILE A 138 -11.45 -1.30 -1.23
N HIS A 139 -11.04 -1.26 0.03
CA HIS A 139 -9.64 -1.03 0.37
C HIS A 139 -8.84 -2.31 0.13
N VAL A 140 -7.74 -2.19 -0.62
CA VAL A 140 -6.76 -3.26 -0.82
C VAL A 140 -5.54 -2.95 0.04
N PRO A 141 -5.28 -3.71 1.11
CA PRO A 141 -4.25 -3.36 2.07
C PRO A 141 -2.85 -3.41 1.47
N LYS A 142 -2.03 -2.45 1.88
CA LYS A 142 -0.62 -2.34 1.57
C LYS A 142 0.06 -1.55 2.70
N THR A 143 1.02 -2.14 3.36
CA THR A 143 2.04 -1.44 4.17
C THR A 143 3.05 -2.45 4.68
N VAL A 144 4.34 -2.14 4.58
CA VAL A 144 5.40 -2.97 5.19
C VAL A 144 5.49 -2.75 6.69
N ASP A 145 4.93 -1.64 7.21
CA ASP A 145 4.93 -1.30 8.63
C ASP A 145 4.09 -2.28 9.47
N ASN A 146 3.23 -3.06 8.81
CA ASN A 146 2.31 -4.00 9.43
C ASN A 146 1.38 -3.35 10.47
N ASP A 147 0.92 -2.14 10.17
CA ASP A 147 0.21 -1.24 11.08
C ASP A 147 -1.31 -1.13 10.82
N LEU A 148 -1.87 -2.03 10.05
CA LEU A 148 -3.31 -2.06 9.79
C LEU A 148 -4.04 -2.88 10.86
N PRO A 149 -5.10 -2.36 11.48
CA PRO A 149 -5.89 -3.10 12.45
C PRO A 149 -6.57 -4.32 11.82
N ILE A 150 -6.74 -5.37 12.62
CA ILE A 150 -7.40 -6.63 12.22
C ILE A 150 -6.69 -7.30 11.02
N THR A 151 -5.39 -7.05 10.87
CA THR A 151 -4.56 -7.63 9.81
C THR A 151 -3.30 -8.22 10.45
N ASP A 152 -3.15 -9.54 10.42
CA ASP A 152 -2.00 -10.22 11.05
C ASP A 152 -0.70 -9.95 10.31
N CYS A 153 -0.75 -10.03 8.98
CA CYS A 153 0.41 -9.81 8.12
C CYS A 153 0.03 -8.99 6.89
N CYS A 154 0.46 -7.75 6.87
CA CYS A 154 0.28 -6.88 5.71
C CYS A 154 1.14 -7.34 4.54
N PRO A 155 0.65 -7.23 3.29
CA PRO A 155 1.41 -7.60 2.10
C PRO A 155 2.77 -6.90 2.00
N GLY A 156 3.84 -7.69 1.92
CA GLY A 156 5.23 -7.22 1.86
C GLY A 156 5.96 -7.16 3.21
N PHE A 157 5.27 -7.23 4.35
CA PHE A 157 5.88 -7.21 5.67
C PHE A 157 6.86 -8.39 5.87
N GLY A 158 6.46 -9.62 5.59
CA GLY A 158 7.33 -10.80 5.75
C GLY A 158 8.62 -10.70 4.93
N SER A 159 8.55 -10.15 3.71
CA SER A 159 9.75 -9.93 2.87
C SER A 159 10.68 -8.88 3.46
N VAL A 160 10.15 -7.77 3.97
CA VAL A 160 10.98 -6.73 4.60
C VAL A 160 11.55 -7.19 5.94
N ALA A 161 10.80 -7.93 6.73
CA ALA A 161 11.27 -8.52 7.98
C ALA A 161 12.49 -9.43 7.74
N LYS A 162 12.41 -10.32 6.74
CA LYS A 162 13.55 -11.14 6.33
C LYS A 162 14.74 -10.29 5.86
N TYR A 163 14.50 -9.26 5.06
CA TYR A 163 15.56 -8.37 4.58
C TYR A 163 16.27 -7.67 5.74
N ILE A 164 15.54 -7.16 6.72
CA ILE A 164 16.10 -6.48 7.89
C ILE A 164 16.88 -7.45 8.77
N ALA A 165 16.38 -8.66 9.01
CA ALA A 165 17.10 -9.67 9.76
C ALA A 165 18.47 -10.01 9.11
N VAL A 166 18.49 -10.24 7.80
CA VAL A 166 19.72 -10.54 7.06
C VAL A 166 20.68 -9.34 7.07
N SER A 167 20.20 -8.14 6.78
CA SER A 167 21.04 -6.92 6.76
C SER A 167 21.62 -6.60 8.13
N THR A 168 20.86 -6.82 9.20
CA THR A 168 21.33 -6.64 10.57
C THR A 168 22.44 -7.66 10.90
N LEU A 169 22.26 -8.91 10.47
CA LEU A 169 23.26 -9.96 10.67
C LEU A 169 24.57 -9.64 9.94
N GLU A 170 24.50 -9.24 8.67
CA GLU A 170 25.67 -8.86 7.88
C GLU A 170 26.43 -7.71 8.53
N ALA A 171 25.73 -6.63 8.88
CA ALA A 171 26.33 -5.48 9.57
C ALA A 171 26.93 -5.85 10.92
N SER A 172 26.32 -6.77 11.66
CA SER A 172 26.79 -7.24 12.95
C SER A 172 28.11 -7.99 12.84
N TYR A 173 28.28 -8.81 11.81
CA TYR A 173 29.56 -9.49 11.58
C TYR A 173 30.67 -8.52 11.16
N ASP A 174 30.35 -7.48 10.41
CA ASP A 174 31.30 -6.42 10.07
C ASP A 174 31.79 -5.71 11.34
N VAL A 175 30.86 -5.24 12.18
CA VAL A 175 31.19 -4.65 13.48
C VAL A 175 32.03 -5.60 14.35
N ARG A 176 31.61 -6.86 14.46
CA ARG A 176 32.33 -7.87 15.26
C ARG A 176 33.75 -8.05 14.80
N SER A 177 34.02 -7.95 13.50
CA SER A 177 35.36 -8.08 12.94
C SER A 177 36.33 -6.99 13.41
N MET A 178 35.80 -5.78 13.69
CA MET A 178 36.58 -4.58 14.01
C MET A 178 36.42 -4.09 15.46
N ALA A 179 35.52 -4.66 16.25
CA ALA A 179 35.08 -4.12 17.54
C ALA A 179 36.21 -3.91 18.57
N LYS A 180 37.31 -4.65 18.49
CA LYS A 180 38.47 -4.51 19.41
C LYS A 180 39.22 -3.19 19.23
N THR A 181 39.28 -2.67 18.03
CA THR A 181 40.14 -1.54 17.67
C THR A 181 39.45 -0.36 17.08
N SER A 182 38.27 -0.55 16.50
CA SER A 182 37.57 0.47 15.72
C SER A 182 36.07 0.52 16.05
N THR A 183 35.21 0.25 15.09
CA THR A 183 33.75 0.35 15.15
C THR A 183 33.16 -0.63 16.16
N LYS A 184 32.38 -0.13 17.10
CA LYS A 184 31.77 -0.94 18.17
C LYS A 184 30.25 -0.97 18.11
N VAL A 185 29.66 -0.05 17.38
CA VAL A 185 28.20 0.12 17.30
C VAL A 185 27.82 0.34 15.84
N PHE A 186 26.76 -0.31 15.42
CA PHE A 186 26.07 -0.05 14.18
C PHE A 186 24.62 0.32 14.51
N VAL A 187 24.12 1.37 13.90
CA VAL A 187 22.75 1.83 14.07
C VAL A 187 22.02 1.67 12.75
N ILE A 188 20.93 0.93 12.76
CA ILE A 188 20.03 0.79 11.62
C ILE A 188 18.70 1.45 11.92
N GLU A 189 18.31 2.41 11.09
CA GLU A 189 16.98 3.00 11.13
C GLU A 189 16.07 2.28 10.15
N VAL A 190 14.91 1.87 10.62
CA VAL A 190 13.89 1.17 9.82
C VAL A 190 12.58 1.93 9.82
N MET A 191 11.70 1.64 8.85
CA MET A 191 10.37 2.21 8.79
C MET A 191 9.49 1.69 9.94
N GLY A 192 8.41 2.43 10.24
CA GLY A 192 7.45 2.06 11.28
C GLY A 192 7.45 3.07 12.43
N ARG A 193 7.05 4.33 12.15
CA ARG A 193 7.00 5.40 13.20
C ARG A 193 5.98 5.17 14.30
N HIS A 194 5.01 4.28 14.09
CA HIS A 194 3.93 3.97 15.03
C HIS A 194 3.81 2.48 15.35
N ALA A 195 4.54 1.62 14.61
CA ALA A 195 4.51 0.18 14.78
C ALA A 195 5.93 -0.39 14.61
N GLY A 196 6.44 -1.05 15.63
CA GLY A 196 7.82 -1.54 15.72
C GLY A 196 8.07 -2.93 15.10
N TRP A 197 7.16 -3.44 14.29
CA TRP A 197 7.29 -4.80 13.73
C TRP A 197 8.56 -5.00 12.89
N ILE A 198 8.94 -4.01 12.08
CA ILE A 198 10.16 -4.09 11.27
C ILE A 198 11.40 -4.02 12.16
N ALA A 199 11.39 -3.16 13.18
CA ALA A 199 12.47 -3.09 14.17
C ALA A 199 12.62 -4.41 14.92
N ALA A 200 11.51 -5.04 15.32
CA ALA A 200 11.51 -6.34 15.98
C ALA A 200 12.21 -7.42 15.14
N ALA A 201 12.08 -7.37 13.82
CA ALA A 201 12.76 -8.34 12.94
C ALA A 201 14.29 -8.26 13.02
N GLY A 202 14.85 -7.10 13.37
CA GLY A 202 16.29 -6.95 13.65
C GLY A 202 16.76 -7.79 14.84
N GLY A 203 15.87 -8.09 15.80
CA GLY A 203 16.17 -8.92 16.96
C GLY A 203 16.46 -10.39 16.66
N LEU A 204 16.07 -10.89 15.48
CA LEU A 204 16.35 -12.27 15.08
C LEU A 204 17.85 -12.61 15.01
N VAL A 205 18.73 -11.61 15.04
CA VAL A 205 20.19 -11.84 15.10
C VAL A 205 20.66 -12.33 16.46
N GLU A 206 19.85 -12.24 17.51
CA GLU A 206 20.20 -12.78 18.85
C GLU A 206 20.44 -14.28 18.81
N ASP A 207 19.77 -15.02 17.94
CA ASP A 207 19.99 -16.46 17.72
C ASP A 207 21.44 -16.78 17.27
N HIS A 208 22.16 -15.77 16.75
CA HIS A 208 23.58 -15.86 16.36
C HIS A 208 24.54 -15.36 17.46
N GLY A 209 24.03 -15.11 18.66
CA GLY A 209 24.82 -14.62 19.80
C GLY A 209 25.30 -13.17 19.63
N ILE A 210 24.55 -12.36 18.91
CA ILE A 210 24.83 -10.95 18.65
C ILE A 210 23.94 -10.10 19.55
N PRO A 211 24.51 -9.26 20.44
CA PRO A 211 23.72 -8.36 21.26
C PRO A 211 23.07 -7.28 20.40
N VAL A 212 21.78 -7.08 20.60
CA VAL A 212 20.97 -6.09 19.89
C VAL A 212 20.17 -5.26 20.88
N VAL A 213 20.05 -3.97 20.62
CA VAL A 213 19.14 -3.07 21.33
C VAL A 213 18.10 -2.57 20.34
N ILE A 214 16.83 -2.80 20.61
CA ILE A 214 15.73 -2.38 19.75
C ILE A 214 14.97 -1.25 20.44
N LEU A 215 14.83 -0.12 19.75
CA LEU A 215 14.01 0.99 20.18
C LEU A 215 12.66 0.93 19.48
N PHE A 216 11.61 0.64 20.22
CA PHE A 216 10.25 0.54 19.71
C PHE A 216 9.53 1.87 19.77
N PRO A 217 8.78 2.28 18.71
CA PRO A 217 8.00 3.52 18.76
C PRO A 217 6.85 3.48 19.78
N GLU A 218 6.42 2.29 20.20
CA GLU A 218 5.38 2.08 21.20
C GLU A 218 5.88 2.28 22.64
N ILE A 219 7.20 2.37 22.84
CA ILE A 219 7.83 2.48 24.17
C ILE A 219 8.53 3.82 24.27
N GLU A 220 8.22 4.58 25.33
CA GLU A 220 8.88 5.84 25.61
C GLU A 220 10.39 5.62 25.84
N PHE A 221 11.21 6.40 25.14
CA PHE A 221 12.66 6.32 25.28
C PHE A 221 13.16 7.03 26.54
N ASP A 222 13.75 6.27 27.45
CA ASP A 222 14.40 6.81 28.66
C ASP A 222 15.93 6.70 28.52
N GLN A 223 16.59 7.86 28.40
CA GLN A 223 18.07 7.93 28.30
C GLN A 223 18.82 7.42 29.54
N LYS A 224 18.13 7.24 30.67
CA LYS A 224 18.74 6.79 31.92
C LYS A 224 18.70 5.27 32.10
N LYS A 225 17.99 4.58 31.24
CA LYS A 225 17.94 3.13 31.16
C LYS A 225 18.80 2.64 30.03
#